data_b84347f82bb3749835de3cdccecb1428
#
_entry.id   b84347f82bb3749835de3cdccecb1428
#
_cell.length_a   1.000
_cell.length_b   1.000
_cell.length_c   1.000
_cell.angle_alpha   90.00
_cell.angle_beta   90.00
_cell.angle_gamma   90.00
#
_symmetry.space_group_name_H-M   'P 1'
#
loop_
_entity.id
_entity.type
_entity.pdbx_description
1 polymer ?
#
loop_
_entity_poly.entity_id
_entity_poly.type
_entity_poly.pdbx_seq_one_letter_code
_entity_poly.pdbx_strand_id
1 'polypeptide(L)'
;RVIPVDPFDLVVFGATGDLAKRKILPGLFHRFTVGQMPEDARVIGAARSDMDNTAFQALVRQSRLEFVPNADDLTAELDLFLSKLSYVCVDAKGTKGWDNLVSELRPDTIRAFYLSVTPSLFGAIAANMNAHGIATKDSRIVVEKPFGHDLASAKALNSELRRNFEESQIYRIDHYLGKETVQNLMALRFGNSLWEPLWNS
;
A
#
# COMPACT_ATOMS: atom_id res chain seq x y z
N ARG A 1 -18.58 -10.35 -6.01
CA ARG A 1 -19.11 -10.14 -4.66
C ARG A 1 -18.22 -9.12 -3.96
N VAL A 2 -18.75 -7.95 -3.66
CA VAL A 2 -18.04 -6.93 -2.88
C VAL A 2 -18.05 -7.40 -1.42
N ILE A 3 -16.87 -7.57 -0.82
CA ILE A 3 -16.74 -7.88 0.59
C ILE A 3 -16.74 -6.54 1.32
N PRO A 4 -17.67 -6.28 2.26
CA PRO A 4 -17.63 -5.07 3.06
C PRO A 4 -16.30 -4.95 3.79
N VAL A 5 -15.70 -3.78 3.75
CA VAL A 5 -14.45 -3.46 4.46
C VAL A 5 -14.76 -2.32 5.41
N ASP A 6 -14.27 -2.42 6.64
CA ASP A 6 -14.39 -1.34 7.62
C ASP A 6 -13.65 -0.09 7.15
N PRO A 7 -14.06 1.11 7.58
CA PRO A 7 -13.33 2.35 7.33
C PRO A 7 -11.87 2.23 7.74
N PHE A 8 -10.97 2.77 6.94
CA PHE A 8 -9.54 2.70 7.19
C PHE A 8 -8.81 3.99 6.80
N ASP A 9 -7.65 4.19 7.40
CA ASP A 9 -6.63 5.13 6.96
C ASP A 9 -5.49 4.34 6.31
N LEU A 10 -5.24 4.58 5.02
CA LEU A 10 -4.13 3.97 4.29
C LEU A 10 -3.01 4.99 4.11
N VAL A 11 -1.86 4.73 4.72
CA VAL A 11 -0.64 5.51 4.50
C VAL A 11 0.20 4.84 3.42
N VAL A 12 0.52 5.56 2.36
CA VAL A 12 1.41 5.11 1.29
C VAL A 12 2.76 5.79 1.45
N PHE A 13 3.74 5.09 2.00
CA PHE A 13 5.12 5.58 2.05
C PHE A 13 5.76 5.47 0.67
N GLY A 14 6.43 6.54 0.24
CA GLY A 14 6.95 6.64 -1.12
C GLY A 14 5.88 7.02 -2.16
N ALA A 15 4.85 7.75 -1.74
CA ALA A 15 3.68 8.10 -2.56
C ALA A 15 4.01 8.92 -3.83
N THR A 16 5.16 9.57 -3.87
CA THR A 16 5.64 10.32 -5.04
C THR A 16 6.54 9.49 -5.97
N GLY A 17 6.80 8.25 -5.60
CA GLY A 17 7.64 7.32 -6.37
C GLY A 17 6.92 6.72 -7.59
N ASP A 18 7.71 6.14 -8.48
CA ASP A 18 7.22 5.57 -9.74
C ASP A 18 6.19 4.44 -9.51
N LEU A 19 6.46 3.54 -8.58
CA LEU A 19 5.54 2.43 -8.26
C LEU A 19 4.19 2.94 -7.74
N ALA A 20 4.20 3.93 -6.84
CA ALA A 20 2.97 4.52 -6.32
C ALA A 20 2.15 5.16 -7.44
N LYS A 21 2.78 5.96 -8.30
CA LYS A 21 2.12 6.64 -9.42
C LYS A 21 1.57 5.69 -10.48
N ARG A 22 2.32 4.65 -10.82
CA ARG A 22 1.96 3.74 -11.92
C ARG A 22 1.01 2.61 -11.52
N LYS A 23 1.03 2.18 -10.27
CA LYS A 23 0.34 0.97 -9.82
C LYS A 23 -0.59 1.22 -8.64
N ILE A 24 -0.08 1.79 -7.54
CA ILE A 24 -0.83 1.83 -6.28
C ILE A 24 -1.98 2.82 -6.37
N LEU A 25 -1.70 4.07 -6.70
CA LEU A 25 -2.72 5.12 -6.77
C LEU A 25 -3.76 4.87 -7.85
N PRO A 26 -3.41 4.45 -9.09
CA PRO A 26 -4.39 4.02 -10.07
C PRO A 26 -5.21 2.80 -9.63
N GLY A 27 -4.57 1.84 -8.97
CA GLY A 27 -5.25 0.65 -8.43
C GLY A 27 -6.26 1.00 -7.33
N LEU A 28 -5.93 1.94 -6.45
CA LEU A 28 -6.85 2.45 -5.42
C LEU A 28 -8.03 3.19 -6.05
N PHE A 29 -7.78 4.01 -7.06
CA PHE A 29 -8.86 4.66 -7.80
C PHE A 29 -9.80 3.64 -8.46
N HIS A 30 -9.26 2.61 -9.10
CA HIS A 30 -10.08 1.53 -9.65
C HIS A 30 -10.92 0.84 -8.56
N ARG A 31 -10.36 0.55 -7.38
CA ARG A 31 -11.13 0.00 -6.25
C ARG A 31 -12.23 0.93 -5.77
N PHE A 32 -11.98 2.21 -5.81
CA PHE A 32 -12.98 3.23 -5.49
C PHE A 32 -14.14 3.20 -6.50
N THR A 33 -13.86 3.21 -7.80
CA THR A 33 -14.89 3.23 -8.85
C THR A 33 -15.77 1.98 -8.89
N VAL A 34 -15.24 0.83 -8.50
CA VAL A 34 -16.03 -0.43 -8.41
C VAL A 34 -16.69 -0.64 -7.04
N GLY A 35 -16.73 0.39 -6.18
CA GLY A 35 -17.40 0.34 -4.89
C GLY A 35 -16.74 -0.59 -3.85
N GLN A 36 -15.44 -0.86 -3.99
CA GLN A 36 -14.67 -1.70 -3.04
C GLN A 36 -13.91 -0.88 -2.00
N MET A 37 -14.07 0.42 -1.99
CA MET A 37 -13.47 1.32 -1.01
C MET A 37 -14.58 1.94 -0.16
N PRO A 38 -14.52 1.85 1.18
CA PRO A 38 -15.52 2.47 2.05
C PRO A 38 -15.61 3.98 1.83
N GLU A 39 -16.79 4.54 2.04
CA GLU A 39 -17.01 5.98 1.90
C GLU A 39 -16.08 6.78 2.83
N ASP A 40 -15.88 6.31 4.05
CA ASP A 40 -15.03 6.94 5.07
C ASP A 40 -13.55 6.54 4.98
N ALA A 41 -13.13 5.81 3.94
CA ALA A 41 -11.72 5.51 3.75
C ALA A 41 -10.93 6.76 3.35
N ARG A 42 -9.71 6.89 3.88
CA ARG A 42 -8.77 7.96 3.53
C ARG A 42 -7.44 7.36 3.08
N VAL A 43 -6.77 8.07 2.18
CA VAL A 43 -5.44 7.72 1.70
C VAL A 43 -4.49 8.88 1.98
N ILE A 44 -3.43 8.62 2.71
CA ILE A 44 -2.42 9.60 3.10
C ILE A 44 -1.13 9.27 2.35
N GLY A 45 -0.73 10.12 1.43
CA GLY A 45 0.58 10.02 0.80
C GLY A 45 1.66 10.51 1.75
N ALA A 46 2.75 9.74 1.91
CA ALA A 46 3.89 10.09 2.74
C ALA A 46 5.18 9.94 1.94
N ALA A 47 5.93 11.02 1.76
CA ALA A 47 7.22 11.00 1.08
C ALA A 47 8.06 12.24 1.47
N ARG A 48 9.32 12.27 1.00
CA ARG A 48 10.27 13.36 1.32
C ARG A 48 10.02 14.65 0.56
N SER A 49 9.30 14.60 -0.54
CA SER A 49 9.02 15.77 -1.37
C SER A 49 8.22 16.80 -0.57
N ASP A 50 8.61 18.04 -0.63
CA ASP A 50 7.88 19.13 0.01
C ASP A 50 6.73 19.57 -0.92
N MET A 51 5.51 19.23 -0.54
CA MET A 51 4.29 19.58 -1.26
C MET A 51 3.09 19.58 -0.33
N ASP A 52 2.04 20.28 -0.73
CA ASP A 52 0.75 20.29 -0.05
C ASP A 52 -0.23 19.27 -0.65
N ASN A 53 -1.42 19.20 -0.06
CA ASN A 53 -2.48 18.30 -0.52
C ASN A 53 -2.89 18.59 -1.98
N THR A 54 -2.96 19.86 -2.36
CA THR A 54 -3.36 20.26 -3.71
C THR A 54 -2.35 19.80 -4.76
N ALA A 55 -1.06 20.00 -4.48
CA ALA A 55 0.02 19.55 -5.35
C ALA A 55 0.05 18.01 -5.45
N PHE A 56 -0.18 17.29 -4.35
CA PHE A 56 -0.26 15.84 -4.36
C PHE A 56 -1.47 15.33 -5.15
N GLN A 57 -2.64 15.92 -4.97
CA GLN A 57 -3.84 15.58 -5.73
C GLN A 57 -3.65 15.83 -7.23
N ALA A 58 -2.99 16.93 -7.61
CA ALA A 58 -2.64 17.22 -9.00
C ALA A 58 -1.67 16.16 -9.58
N LEU A 59 -0.66 15.75 -8.81
CA LEU A 59 0.25 14.67 -9.18
C LEU A 59 -0.50 13.34 -9.42
N VAL A 60 -1.44 12.99 -8.55
CA VAL A 60 -2.25 11.77 -8.69
C VAL A 60 -3.14 11.85 -9.92
N ARG A 61 -3.79 12.99 -10.16
CA ARG A 61 -4.59 13.23 -11.36
C ARG A 61 -3.76 13.05 -12.64
N GLN A 62 -2.60 13.68 -12.70
CA GLN A 62 -1.70 13.56 -13.85
C GLN A 62 -1.24 12.11 -14.07
N SER A 63 -0.86 11.42 -12.99
CA SER A 63 -0.42 10.02 -13.07
C SER A 63 -1.51 9.10 -13.61
N ARG A 64 -2.78 9.33 -13.25
CA ARG A 64 -3.89 8.57 -13.79
C ARG A 64 -4.05 8.77 -15.29
N LEU A 65 -4.00 10.01 -15.75
CA LEU A 65 -4.11 10.34 -17.18
C LEU A 65 -2.97 9.72 -18.00
N GLU A 66 -1.77 9.67 -17.44
CA GLU A 66 -0.59 9.10 -18.09
C GLU A 66 -0.61 7.57 -18.15
N PHE A 67 -1.01 6.90 -17.04
CA PHE A 67 -0.86 5.45 -16.90
C PHE A 67 -2.13 4.63 -17.06
N VAL A 68 -3.30 5.27 -17.14
CA VAL A 68 -4.58 4.63 -17.40
C VAL A 68 -5.31 5.40 -18.50
N PRO A 69 -4.84 5.33 -19.75
CA PRO A 69 -5.54 5.94 -20.88
C PRO A 69 -6.92 5.28 -21.07
N ASN A 70 -7.88 6.02 -21.61
CA ASN A 70 -9.26 5.60 -21.92
C ASN A 70 -10.24 5.49 -20.74
N ALA A 71 -10.03 6.26 -19.68
CA ALA A 71 -11.00 6.36 -18.60
C ALA A 71 -11.74 7.71 -18.66
N ASP A 72 -12.22 8.07 -19.82
CA ASP A 72 -12.64 9.44 -20.18
C ASP A 72 -13.92 9.93 -19.47
N ASP A 73 -14.73 9.03 -18.90
CA ASP A 73 -16.03 9.39 -18.31
C ASP A 73 -16.03 9.43 -16.75
N LEU A 74 -14.89 9.30 -16.10
CA LEU A 74 -14.81 9.19 -14.62
C LEU A 74 -14.25 10.44 -13.94
N THR A 75 -14.52 11.63 -14.49
CA THR A 75 -13.98 12.89 -13.92
C THR A 75 -14.59 13.19 -12.55
N ALA A 76 -15.88 12.99 -12.38
CA ALA A 76 -16.57 13.21 -11.11
C ALA A 76 -16.10 12.23 -10.03
N GLU A 77 -15.95 10.95 -10.36
CA GLU A 77 -15.43 9.91 -9.47
C GLU A 77 -13.96 10.19 -9.12
N LEU A 78 -13.19 10.72 -10.07
CA LEU A 78 -11.81 11.11 -9.80
C LEU A 78 -11.76 12.28 -8.81
N ASP A 79 -12.60 13.28 -8.94
CA ASP A 79 -12.66 14.41 -8.01
C ASP A 79 -13.06 13.94 -6.60
N LEU A 80 -14.03 13.04 -6.49
CA LEU A 80 -14.42 12.42 -5.22
C LEU A 80 -13.28 11.59 -4.63
N PHE A 81 -12.58 10.80 -5.43
CA PHE A 81 -11.43 10.05 -4.96
C PHE A 81 -10.30 10.97 -4.48
N LEU A 82 -9.97 12.01 -5.25
CA LEU A 82 -8.94 12.98 -4.89
C LEU A 82 -9.25 13.71 -3.58
N SER A 83 -10.53 13.95 -3.26
CA SER A 83 -10.93 14.56 -1.99
C SER A 83 -10.62 13.68 -0.77
N LYS A 84 -10.41 12.37 -0.96
CA LYS A 84 -10.01 11.42 0.09
C LYS A 84 -8.49 11.33 0.28
N LEU A 85 -7.72 12.05 -0.55
CA LEU A 85 -6.27 12.05 -0.51
C LEU A 85 -5.74 13.24 0.28
N SER A 86 -4.84 12.97 1.21
CA SER A 86 -3.99 13.98 1.86
C SER A 86 -2.52 13.60 1.69
N TYR A 87 -1.63 14.53 2.04
CA TYR A 87 -0.19 14.33 1.90
C TYR A 87 0.55 14.88 3.11
N VAL A 88 1.55 14.13 3.55
CA VAL A 88 2.46 14.55 4.61
C VAL A 88 3.91 14.40 4.14
N CYS A 89 4.68 15.49 4.22
CA CYS A 89 6.12 15.42 3.99
C CYS A 89 6.80 14.72 5.16
N VAL A 90 7.30 13.48 4.95
CA VAL A 90 7.91 12.64 5.98
C VAL A 90 9.30 12.20 5.56
N ASP A 91 10.29 12.38 6.44
CA ASP A 91 11.59 11.75 6.31
C ASP A 91 11.58 10.37 6.98
N ALA A 92 11.71 9.33 6.18
CA ALA A 92 11.69 7.93 6.65
C ALA A 92 12.83 7.61 7.64
N LYS A 93 13.98 8.26 7.53
CA LYS A 93 15.16 8.03 8.38
C LYS A 93 15.31 9.05 9.51
N GLY A 94 14.70 10.20 9.36
CA GLY A 94 14.76 11.29 10.32
C GLY A 94 13.50 11.40 11.18
N THR A 95 13.37 12.54 11.83
CA THR A 95 12.22 12.86 12.71
C THR A 95 11.19 13.79 12.03
N LYS A 96 11.53 14.35 10.87
CA LYS A 96 10.68 15.35 10.19
C LYS A 96 9.37 14.72 9.72
N GLY A 97 8.26 15.35 10.07
CA GLY A 97 6.93 15.08 9.54
C GLY A 97 6.16 13.95 10.24
N TRP A 98 6.77 13.22 11.17
CA TRP A 98 6.09 12.12 11.87
C TRP A 98 4.97 12.59 12.77
N ASP A 99 5.14 13.71 13.49
CA ASP A 99 4.07 14.29 14.31
C ASP A 99 2.90 14.78 13.45
N ASN A 100 3.19 15.32 12.26
CA ASN A 100 2.16 15.70 11.31
C ASN A 100 1.40 14.46 10.80
N LEU A 101 2.10 13.36 10.54
CA LEU A 101 1.47 12.09 10.15
C LEU A 101 0.58 11.54 11.27
N VAL A 102 1.02 11.62 12.53
CA VAL A 102 0.19 11.26 13.69
C VAL A 102 -1.10 12.07 13.72
N SER A 103 -1.02 13.38 13.47
CA SER A 103 -2.19 14.29 13.48
C SER A 103 -3.19 14.00 12.36
N GLU A 104 -2.73 13.44 11.22
CA GLU A 104 -3.61 13.04 10.12
C GLU A 104 -4.38 11.74 10.39
N LEU A 105 -3.84 10.86 11.23
CA LEU A 105 -4.43 9.56 11.51
C LEU A 105 -5.56 9.62 12.51
N ARG A 106 -6.68 8.98 12.20
CA ARG A 106 -7.82 8.88 13.11
C ARG A 106 -7.54 7.89 14.25
N PRO A 107 -7.96 8.17 15.49
CA PRO A 107 -7.65 7.33 16.64
C PRO A 107 -8.30 5.93 16.58
N ASP A 108 -9.56 5.85 16.20
CA ASP A 108 -10.38 4.62 16.28
C ASP A 108 -10.62 3.96 14.91
N THR A 109 -9.64 4.09 14.00
CA THR A 109 -9.77 3.60 12.65
C THR A 109 -8.64 2.60 12.35
N ILE A 110 -8.94 1.55 11.61
CA ILE A 110 -7.94 0.60 11.11
C ILE A 110 -6.90 1.36 10.29
N ARG A 111 -5.62 1.14 10.59
CA ARG A 111 -4.51 1.77 9.91
C ARG A 111 -3.78 0.75 9.05
N ALA A 112 -3.69 1.02 7.76
CA ALA A 112 -2.90 0.24 6.84
C ALA A 112 -1.71 1.07 6.34
N PHE A 113 -0.53 0.46 6.27
CA PHE A 113 0.72 1.10 5.86
C PHE A 113 1.29 0.36 4.67
N TYR A 114 1.36 1.01 3.54
CA TYR A 114 1.91 0.45 2.33
C TYR A 114 3.32 1.01 2.09
N LEU A 115 4.33 0.13 2.09
CA LEU A 115 5.72 0.53 1.92
C LEU A 115 6.13 0.47 0.44
N SER A 116 5.87 1.56 -0.28
CA SER A 116 6.30 1.75 -1.69
C SER A 116 7.67 2.44 -1.75
N VAL A 117 8.62 1.91 -1.00
CA VAL A 117 9.98 2.43 -0.86
C VAL A 117 10.99 1.30 -0.99
N THR A 118 12.27 1.64 -1.09
CA THR A 118 13.33 0.62 -1.10
C THR A 118 13.36 -0.18 0.20
N PRO A 119 13.63 -1.49 0.17
CA PRO A 119 13.66 -2.34 1.37
C PRO A 119 14.58 -1.83 2.49
N SER A 120 15.64 -1.09 2.14
CA SER A 120 16.56 -0.47 3.12
C SER A 120 15.91 0.58 4.02
N LEU A 121 14.69 1.04 3.71
CA LEU A 121 13.95 2.00 4.53
C LEU A 121 12.91 1.32 5.44
N PHE A 122 12.60 0.05 5.23
CA PHE A 122 11.52 -0.62 5.97
C PHE A 122 11.75 -0.61 7.48
N GLY A 123 12.97 -0.94 7.91
CA GLY A 123 13.32 -0.91 9.34
C GLY A 123 13.20 0.46 9.96
N ALA A 124 13.70 1.50 9.30
CA ALA A 124 13.62 2.88 9.78
C ALA A 124 12.16 3.35 9.88
N ILE A 125 11.34 3.06 8.87
CA ILE A 125 9.91 3.40 8.88
C ILE A 125 9.20 2.66 10.01
N ALA A 126 9.41 1.35 10.16
CA ALA A 126 8.79 0.55 11.21
C ALA A 126 9.17 1.05 12.61
N ALA A 127 10.43 1.38 12.82
CA ALA A 127 10.92 1.92 14.09
C ALA A 127 10.28 3.29 14.40
N ASN A 128 10.21 4.19 13.44
CA ASN A 128 9.57 5.49 13.61
C ASN A 128 8.06 5.36 13.85
N MET A 129 7.39 4.46 13.14
CA MET A 129 5.96 4.18 13.37
C MET A 129 5.70 3.73 14.81
N ASN A 130 6.56 2.87 15.35
CA ASN A 130 6.47 2.42 16.72
C ASN A 130 6.79 3.54 17.73
N ALA A 131 7.85 4.31 17.48
CA ALA A 131 8.26 5.42 18.33
C ALA A 131 7.20 6.52 18.47
N HIS A 132 6.43 6.77 17.41
CA HIS A 132 5.35 7.77 17.38
C HIS A 132 3.96 7.17 17.69
N GLY A 133 3.89 5.89 18.05
CA GLY A 133 2.64 5.23 18.45
C GLY A 133 1.60 5.12 17.33
N ILE A 134 2.03 5.18 16.05
CA ILE A 134 1.11 5.05 14.91
C ILE A 134 0.77 3.59 14.59
N ALA A 135 1.65 2.65 14.92
CA ALA A 135 1.38 1.23 14.82
C ALA A 135 0.53 0.77 16.01
N THR A 136 -0.69 0.32 15.74
CA THR A 136 -1.61 -0.26 16.72
C THR A 136 -1.70 -1.77 16.54
N LYS A 137 -2.37 -2.47 17.44
CA LYS A 137 -2.59 -3.94 17.32
C LYS A 137 -3.36 -4.31 16.05
N ASP A 138 -4.25 -3.43 15.59
CA ASP A 138 -5.07 -3.63 14.41
C ASP A 138 -4.42 -3.08 13.13
N SER A 139 -3.22 -2.49 13.24
CA SER A 139 -2.49 -1.98 12.10
C SER A 139 -2.01 -3.10 11.19
N ARG A 140 -2.00 -2.82 9.90
CA ARG A 140 -1.52 -3.74 8.86
C ARG A 140 -0.41 -3.08 8.08
N ILE A 141 0.70 -3.81 7.88
CA ILE A 141 1.82 -3.34 7.08
C ILE A 141 1.92 -4.17 5.80
N VAL A 142 1.93 -3.50 4.67
CA VAL A 142 2.00 -4.12 3.34
C VAL A 142 3.36 -3.82 2.74
N VAL A 143 4.07 -4.87 2.37
CA VAL A 143 5.40 -4.80 1.74
C VAL A 143 5.40 -5.58 0.44
N GLU A 144 6.13 -5.08 -0.55
CA GLU A 144 6.28 -5.73 -1.86
C GLU A 144 7.66 -6.36 -2.02
N LYS A 145 7.71 -7.39 -2.86
CA LYS A 145 9.00 -7.93 -3.33
C LYS A 145 9.80 -6.88 -4.13
N PRO A 146 11.15 -6.95 -4.10
CA PRO A 146 11.97 -7.98 -3.47
C PRO A 146 12.15 -7.75 -1.95
N PHE A 147 12.06 -8.85 -1.18
CA PHE A 147 12.27 -8.83 0.28
C PHE A 147 13.76 -8.94 0.69
N GLY A 148 14.66 -8.53 -0.20
CA GLY A 148 16.10 -8.63 -0.09
C GLY A 148 16.70 -9.13 -1.39
N HIS A 149 18.03 -9.08 -1.50
CA HIS A 149 18.76 -9.56 -2.67
C HIS A 149 19.14 -11.05 -2.55
N ASP A 150 19.19 -11.56 -1.33
CA ASP A 150 19.52 -12.93 -0.98
C ASP A 150 18.77 -13.37 0.28
N LEU A 151 18.97 -14.62 0.69
CA LEU A 151 18.32 -15.19 1.86
C LEU A 151 18.71 -14.47 3.17
N ALA A 152 19.95 -13.99 3.28
CA ALA A 152 20.44 -13.31 4.48
C ALA A 152 19.76 -11.95 4.64
N SER A 153 19.72 -11.14 3.59
CA SER A 153 19.04 -9.84 3.57
C SER A 153 17.51 -9.97 3.75
N ALA A 154 16.92 -11.01 3.19
CA ALA A 154 15.50 -11.30 3.39
C ALA A 154 15.18 -11.66 4.85
N LYS A 155 16.04 -12.46 5.51
CA LYS A 155 15.90 -12.78 6.94
C LYS A 155 16.12 -11.56 7.81
N ALA A 156 17.11 -10.72 7.51
CA ALA A 156 17.38 -9.49 8.25
C ALA A 156 16.17 -8.54 8.19
N LEU A 157 15.62 -8.29 6.98
CA LEU A 157 14.44 -7.46 6.79
C LEU A 157 13.22 -8.00 7.54
N ASN A 158 13.00 -9.30 7.48
CA ASN A 158 11.92 -9.96 8.19
C ASN A 158 12.07 -9.80 9.71
N SER A 159 13.29 -9.91 10.22
CA SER A 159 13.61 -9.70 11.62
C SER A 159 13.34 -8.26 12.07
N GLU A 160 13.68 -7.27 11.24
CA GLU A 160 13.39 -5.86 11.52
C GLU A 160 11.89 -5.57 11.59
N LEU A 161 11.11 -6.08 10.65
CA LEU A 161 9.66 -5.91 10.68
C LEU A 161 9.05 -6.56 11.92
N ARG A 162 9.47 -7.77 12.26
CA ARG A 162 8.98 -8.52 13.43
C ARG A 162 9.36 -7.91 14.79
N ARG A 163 10.31 -7.00 14.85
CA ARG A 163 10.60 -6.24 16.08
C ARG A 163 9.50 -5.23 16.40
N ASN A 164 8.77 -4.78 15.40
CA ASN A 164 7.80 -3.70 15.51
C ASN A 164 6.36 -4.14 15.22
N PHE A 165 6.17 -5.29 14.56
CA PHE A 165 4.88 -5.82 14.15
C PHE A 165 4.82 -7.33 14.39
N GLU A 166 3.65 -7.83 14.75
CA GLU A 166 3.38 -9.26 14.77
C GLU A 166 3.26 -9.81 13.35
N GLU A 167 3.52 -11.09 13.15
CA GLU A 167 3.45 -11.72 11.83
C GLU A 167 2.06 -11.61 11.19
N SER A 168 1.01 -11.64 12.01
CA SER A 168 -0.39 -11.45 11.58
C SER A 168 -0.69 -10.07 10.99
N GLN A 169 0.15 -9.08 11.27
CA GLN A 169 0.04 -7.72 10.78
C GLN A 169 0.80 -7.48 9.48
N ILE A 170 1.70 -8.40 9.07
CA ILE A 170 2.62 -8.23 7.94
C ILE A 170 2.06 -8.94 6.71
N TYR A 171 1.72 -8.17 5.70
CA TYR A 171 1.21 -8.63 4.41
C TYR A 171 2.29 -8.47 3.33
N ARG A 172 2.75 -9.58 2.79
CA ARG A 172 3.75 -9.61 1.72
C ARG A 172 3.08 -9.82 0.38
N ILE A 173 3.21 -8.83 -0.51
CA ILE A 173 2.64 -8.89 -1.85
C ILE A 173 3.69 -9.40 -2.84
N ASP A 174 3.30 -10.41 -3.60
CA ASP A 174 4.07 -10.91 -4.73
C ASP A 174 3.30 -10.62 -6.04
N HIS A 175 3.80 -9.71 -6.84
CA HIS A 175 3.20 -9.37 -8.13
C HIS A 175 3.15 -10.57 -9.10
N TYR A 176 4.05 -11.54 -8.92
CA TYR A 176 4.04 -12.75 -9.75
C TYR A 176 2.76 -13.55 -9.55
N LEU A 177 2.29 -13.65 -8.30
CA LEU A 177 1.05 -14.37 -7.98
C LEU A 177 -0.21 -13.63 -8.45
N GLY A 178 -0.10 -12.32 -8.72
CA GLY A 178 -1.18 -11.50 -9.28
C GLY A 178 -1.31 -11.56 -10.80
N LYS A 179 -0.37 -12.18 -11.52
CA LYS A 179 -0.48 -12.33 -12.98
C LYS A 179 -1.51 -13.41 -13.31
N GLU A 180 -2.36 -13.12 -14.29
CA GLU A 180 -3.43 -14.02 -14.73
C GLU A 180 -2.92 -15.43 -15.07
N THR A 181 -1.77 -15.52 -15.75
CA THR A 181 -1.11 -16.80 -16.06
C THR A 181 -0.74 -17.61 -14.82
N VAL A 182 -0.27 -16.96 -13.74
CA VAL A 182 0.09 -17.64 -12.49
C VAL A 182 -1.17 -18.01 -11.70
N GLN A 183 -2.19 -17.16 -11.69
CA GLN A 183 -3.49 -17.47 -11.08
C GLN A 183 -4.15 -18.66 -11.76
N ASN A 184 -4.10 -18.72 -13.10
CA ASN A 184 -4.59 -19.87 -13.85
C ASN A 184 -3.81 -21.15 -13.53
N LEU A 185 -2.49 -21.06 -13.37
CA LEU A 185 -1.66 -22.21 -12.96
C LEU A 185 -2.02 -22.69 -11.54
N MET A 186 -2.27 -21.75 -10.62
CA MET A 186 -2.72 -22.06 -9.26
C MET A 186 -4.11 -22.69 -9.26
N ALA A 187 -5.03 -22.17 -10.09
CA ALA A 187 -6.36 -22.74 -10.25
C ALA A 187 -6.30 -24.17 -10.85
N LEU A 188 -5.43 -24.41 -11.83
CA LEU A 188 -5.19 -25.74 -12.39
C LEU A 188 -4.62 -26.72 -11.35
N ARG A 189 -3.67 -26.26 -10.52
CA ARG A 189 -3.01 -27.10 -9.52
C ARG A 189 -3.94 -27.45 -8.35
N PHE A 190 -4.67 -26.47 -7.81
CA PHE A 190 -5.45 -26.64 -6.57
C PHE A 190 -6.96 -26.70 -6.78
N GLY A 191 -7.44 -26.27 -7.95
CA GLY A 191 -8.87 -26.30 -8.30
C GLY A 191 -9.29 -27.50 -9.12
N ASN A 192 -8.35 -28.35 -9.55
CA ASN A 192 -8.64 -29.49 -10.42
C ASN A 192 -7.97 -30.77 -9.89
N SER A 193 -8.76 -31.63 -9.27
CA SER A 193 -8.32 -32.90 -8.68
C SER A 193 -7.69 -33.90 -9.68
N LEU A 194 -7.92 -33.70 -10.97
CA LEU A 194 -7.32 -34.55 -12.02
C LEU A 194 -5.81 -34.29 -12.20
N TRP A 195 -5.34 -33.09 -11.89
CA TRP A 195 -3.94 -32.69 -12.10
C TRP A 195 -3.09 -32.73 -10.83
N GLU A 196 -3.73 -32.80 -9.67
CA GLU A 196 -3.07 -32.82 -8.37
C GLU A 196 -2.02 -33.96 -8.23
N PRO A 197 -2.27 -35.19 -8.69
CA PRO A 197 -1.30 -36.28 -8.57
C PRO A 197 -0.04 -36.10 -9.44
N LEU A 198 -0.13 -35.32 -10.52
CA LEU A 198 0.99 -35.08 -11.45
C LEU A 198 2.01 -34.06 -10.93
N TRP A 199 1.66 -33.30 -9.91
CA TRP A 199 2.49 -32.26 -9.32
C TRP A 199 3.20 -32.68 -8.03
N ASN A 200 2.90 -33.88 -7.52
CA ASN A 200 3.43 -34.42 -6.28
C ASN A 200 4.41 -35.59 -6.47
N SER A 201 4.88 -35.80 -7.70
CA SER A 201 5.90 -36.82 -8.05
C SER A 201 7.31 -36.20 -8.13
#